data_4278d8edc882c1a1555b57b0359e15e3
#
_entry.id   4278d8edc882c1a1555b57b0359e15e3
#
_cell.length_a   1.000
_cell.length_b   1.000
_cell.length_c   1.000
_cell.angle_alpha   90.00
_cell.angle_beta   90.00
_cell.angle_gamma   90.00
#
_symmetry.space_group_name_H-M   'P 1'
#
loop_
_entity.id
_entity.type
_entity.pdbx_description
1 polymer ?
#
loop_
_entity_poly.entity_id
_entity_poly.type
_entity_poly.pdbx_seq_one_letter_code
_entity_poly.pdbx_strand_id
1 'polypeptide(L)'
;KINSAAFQRGGFTAEESVAVVSILSSLNIDLIEISGGTYEKAAMMGAAKKKSTREREAYFMDYVEKVRTKTSSPLMLTGGFRTVEGMETALRDGHLDIIGLARPFSMYPDLANRVFNGELNELKVPTAKTGVTAIDRMGFVDIMWHEVQIKRLGQGLKPDPKLSAWIAIVNNLGGTLGKLLPSIPFLSGGSRGF
;
A
#
# COMPACT_ATOMS: atom_id res chain seq x y z
N LYS A 1 -6.32 8.56 9.97
CA LYS A 1 -5.97 8.29 8.55
C LYS A 1 -7.04 8.85 7.64
N ILE A 2 -6.64 9.58 6.61
CA ILE A 2 -7.52 10.22 5.63
C ILE A 2 -7.02 9.95 4.21
N ASN A 3 -7.95 9.85 3.23
CA ASN A 3 -7.58 9.78 1.82
C ASN A 3 -7.32 11.19 1.26
N SER A 4 -6.32 11.33 0.37
CA SER A 4 -6.09 12.55 -0.38
C SER A 4 -7.23 12.85 -1.36
N ALA A 5 -7.78 11.80 -1.98
CA ALA A 5 -8.97 11.86 -2.84
C ALA A 5 -9.52 10.45 -3.08
N ALA A 6 -10.79 10.34 -3.45
CA ALA A 6 -11.40 9.07 -3.88
C ALA A 6 -11.06 8.70 -5.33
N PHE A 7 -10.63 9.66 -6.15
CA PHE A 7 -10.32 9.51 -7.58
C PHE A 7 -11.48 9.01 -8.45
N GLN A 8 -12.69 9.26 -8.03
CA GLN A 8 -13.91 8.90 -8.76
C GLN A 8 -14.90 10.08 -8.82
N ARG A 9 -15.76 10.09 -9.84
CA ARG A 9 -16.73 11.16 -10.04
C ARG A 9 -17.75 11.17 -8.89
N GLY A 10 -17.93 12.34 -8.27
CA GLY A 10 -18.83 12.50 -7.11
C GLY A 10 -18.30 11.92 -5.80
N GLY A 11 -17.03 11.44 -5.78
CA GLY A 11 -16.37 11.00 -4.56
C GLY A 11 -15.61 12.15 -3.89
N PHE A 12 -15.03 11.83 -2.72
CA PHE A 12 -14.23 12.75 -1.91
C PHE A 12 -13.09 13.38 -2.71
N THR A 13 -13.01 14.69 -2.72
CA THR A 13 -12.05 15.47 -3.50
C THR A 13 -10.81 15.84 -2.69
N ALA A 14 -9.75 16.28 -3.38
CA ALA A 14 -8.54 16.76 -2.71
C ALA A 14 -8.80 18.04 -1.91
N GLU A 15 -9.67 18.92 -2.39
CA GLU A 15 -10.08 20.16 -1.71
C GLU A 15 -10.84 19.86 -0.42
N GLU A 16 -11.78 18.93 -0.46
CA GLU A 16 -12.51 18.44 0.72
C GLU A 16 -11.56 17.81 1.73
N SER A 17 -10.59 17.02 1.25
CA SER A 17 -9.57 16.41 2.12
C SER A 17 -8.72 17.48 2.83
N VAL A 18 -8.27 18.51 2.12
CA VAL A 18 -7.52 19.63 2.71
C VAL A 18 -8.38 20.37 3.75
N ALA A 19 -9.68 20.59 3.48
CA ALA A 19 -10.59 21.22 4.43
C ALA A 19 -10.74 20.37 5.71
N VAL A 20 -10.89 19.05 5.58
CA VAL A 20 -10.96 18.13 6.72
C VAL A 20 -9.66 18.15 7.52
N VAL A 21 -8.49 18.14 6.88
CA VAL A 21 -7.20 18.24 7.59
C VAL A 21 -7.11 19.55 8.38
N SER A 22 -7.58 20.68 7.83
CA SER A 22 -7.62 21.95 8.54
C SER A 22 -8.46 21.88 9.82
N ILE A 23 -9.61 21.20 9.79
CA ILE A 23 -10.44 20.96 10.98
C ILE A 23 -9.72 20.05 11.97
N LEU A 24 -9.14 18.94 11.51
CA LEU A 24 -8.42 17.97 12.35
C LEU A 24 -7.23 18.63 13.05
N SER A 25 -6.56 19.58 12.40
CA SER A 25 -5.43 20.32 12.98
C SER A 25 -5.78 21.07 14.27
N SER A 26 -7.05 21.48 14.44
CA SER A 26 -7.52 22.15 15.65
C SER A 26 -7.86 21.19 16.81
N LEU A 27 -7.82 19.88 16.58
CA LEU A 27 -8.29 18.85 17.52
C LEU A 27 -7.16 18.14 18.29
N ASN A 28 -5.94 18.71 18.37
CA ASN A 28 -4.81 18.10 19.08
C ASN A 28 -4.48 16.67 18.62
N ILE A 29 -4.45 16.45 17.31
CA ILE A 29 -4.14 15.13 16.73
C ILE A 29 -2.63 14.95 16.67
N ASP A 30 -2.12 13.81 17.17
CA ASP A 30 -0.69 13.50 17.24
C ASP A 30 -0.07 13.19 15.87
N LEU A 31 -0.84 12.63 14.93
CA LEU A 31 -0.38 12.26 13.60
C LEU A 31 -1.54 12.19 12.62
N ILE A 32 -1.39 12.80 11.44
CA ILE A 32 -2.32 12.68 10.32
C ILE A 32 -1.67 11.81 9.24
N GLU A 33 -2.21 10.60 9.04
CA GLU A 33 -1.78 9.73 7.95
C GLU A 33 -2.61 10.02 6.69
N ILE A 34 -1.93 10.41 5.63
CA ILE A 34 -2.50 10.63 4.30
C ILE A 34 -2.28 9.38 3.47
N SER A 35 -3.36 8.90 2.85
CA SER A 35 -3.32 7.83 1.86
C SER A 35 -4.17 8.24 0.65
N GLY A 36 -4.39 7.36 -0.32
CA GLY A 36 -5.22 7.71 -1.47
C GLY A 36 -5.83 6.50 -2.16
N GLY A 37 -6.91 6.76 -2.88
CA GLY A 37 -7.67 5.76 -3.60
C GLY A 37 -8.70 5.03 -2.73
N THR A 38 -9.60 4.36 -3.43
CA THR A 38 -10.61 3.47 -2.85
C THR A 38 -10.49 2.08 -3.47
N TYR A 39 -11.20 1.09 -2.94
CA TYR A 39 -11.29 -0.25 -3.56
C TYR A 39 -11.90 -0.20 -4.97
N GLU A 40 -12.77 0.77 -5.25
CA GLU A 40 -13.39 0.98 -6.56
C GLU A 40 -12.44 1.66 -7.55
N LYS A 41 -11.55 2.55 -7.05
CA LYS A 41 -10.46 3.16 -7.82
C LYS A 41 -9.15 3.03 -7.06
N ALA A 42 -8.51 1.91 -7.26
CA ALA A 42 -7.24 1.56 -6.64
C ALA A 42 -6.04 2.33 -7.25
N ALA A 43 -6.12 3.66 -7.30
CA ALA A 43 -5.10 4.51 -7.91
C ALA A 43 -3.71 4.28 -7.29
N MET A 44 -3.66 4.07 -5.97
CA MET A 44 -2.42 3.74 -5.24
C MET A 44 -2.09 2.26 -5.22
N MET A 45 -3.02 1.38 -5.64
CA MET A 45 -2.82 -0.07 -5.66
C MET A 45 -2.22 -0.60 -6.98
N GLY A 46 -1.83 0.27 -7.91
CA GLY A 46 -1.18 -0.12 -9.16
C GLY A 46 -2.12 -0.31 -10.35
N ALA A 47 -3.44 -0.17 -10.18
CA ALA A 47 -4.43 -0.27 -11.26
C ALA A 47 -4.49 0.97 -12.18
N ALA A 48 -3.84 2.07 -11.82
CA ALA A 48 -3.71 3.23 -12.69
C ALA A 48 -2.80 2.93 -13.87
N LYS A 49 -3.19 3.40 -15.06
CA LYS A 49 -2.36 3.38 -16.28
C LYS A 49 -0.95 3.83 -15.92
N LYS A 50 0.07 3.19 -16.52
CA LYS A 50 1.51 3.44 -16.36
C LYS A 50 1.86 4.93 -16.32
N LYS A 51 1.64 5.59 -15.18
CA LYS A 51 2.37 6.80 -14.86
C LYS A 51 3.75 6.38 -14.35
N SER A 52 4.78 7.10 -14.73
CA SER A 52 6.13 6.82 -14.22
C SER A 52 6.13 6.91 -12.69
N THR A 53 7.09 6.26 -12.05
CA THR A 53 7.24 6.35 -10.59
C THR A 53 7.36 7.81 -10.15
N ARG A 54 8.14 8.61 -10.87
CA ARG A 54 8.34 10.04 -10.62
C ARG A 54 7.04 10.86 -10.69
N GLU A 55 6.17 10.60 -11.70
CA GLU A 55 4.89 11.30 -11.81
C GLU A 55 3.93 10.98 -10.65
N ARG A 56 3.99 9.77 -10.09
CA ARG A 56 3.19 9.39 -8.92
C ARG A 56 3.72 10.01 -7.64
N GLU A 57 5.01 10.00 -7.45
CA GLU A 57 5.67 10.65 -6.31
C GLU A 57 5.38 12.16 -6.36
N ALA A 58 5.54 12.81 -7.52
CA ALA A 58 5.24 14.23 -7.71
C ALA A 58 3.77 14.58 -7.40
N TYR A 59 2.81 13.77 -7.88
CA TYR A 59 1.38 14.03 -7.61
C TYR A 59 1.06 14.09 -6.12
N PHE A 60 1.63 13.17 -5.33
CA PHE A 60 1.39 13.15 -3.89
C PHE A 60 2.12 14.26 -3.18
N MET A 61 3.28 14.67 -3.67
CA MET A 61 4.01 15.81 -3.12
C MET A 61 3.23 17.11 -3.30
N ASP A 62 2.69 17.41 -4.48
CA ASP A 62 1.85 18.60 -4.72
C ASP A 62 0.65 18.67 -3.76
N TYR A 63 0.06 17.52 -3.43
CA TYR A 63 -1.03 17.46 -2.46
C TYR A 63 -0.53 17.71 -1.03
N VAL A 64 0.56 17.08 -0.63
CA VAL A 64 1.13 17.20 0.72
C VAL A 64 1.59 18.63 1.00
N GLU A 65 2.18 19.32 0.03
CA GLU A 65 2.53 20.73 0.13
C GLU A 65 1.32 21.60 0.51
N LYS A 66 0.18 21.39 -0.18
CA LYS A 66 -1.07 22.08 0.14
C LYS A 66 -1.56 21.77 1.55
N VAL A 67 -1.49 20.51 1.96
CA VAL A 67 -1.89 20.05 3.31
C VAL A 67 -0.99 20.68 4.36
N ARG A 68 0.33 20.70 4.14
CA ARG A 68 1.28 21.27 5.10
C ARG A 68 0.99 22.74 5.43
N THR A 69 0.46 23.51 4.50
CA THR A 69 0.03 24.91 4.77
C THR A 69 -1.16 25.01 5.73
N LYS A 70 -1.88 23.92 5.99
CA LYS A 70 -3.12 23.88 6.79
C LYS A 70 -2.94 23.22 8.15
N THR A 71 -1.80 22.61 8.42
CA THR A 71 -1.57 21.91 9.68
C THR A 71 -0.12 21.96 10.11
N SER A 72 0.10 22.11 11.42
CA SER A 72 1.38 21.87 12.08
C SER A 72 1.51 20.46 12.66
N SER A 73 0.43 19.68 12.67
CA SER A 73 0.46 18.30 13.13
C SER A 73 1.44 17.47 12.28
N PRO A 74 2.12 16.48 12.87
CA PRO A 74 2.95 15.54 12.12
C PRO A 74 2.16 14.88 10.98
N LEU A 75 2.78 14.84 9.80
CA LEU A 75 2.18 14.27 8.58
C LEU A 75 2.93 13.01 8.15
N MET A 76 2.18 11.95 7.89
CA MET A 76 2.65 10.72 7.27
C MET A 76 1.97 10.54 5.90
N LEU A 77 2.73 10.26 4.87
CA LEU A 77 2.19 9.86 3.57
C LEU A 77 2.44 8.38 3.33
N THR A 78 1.35 7.63 3.20
CA THR A 78 1.41 6.19 2.93
C THR A 78 1.12 5.88 1.47
N GLY A 79 2.11 5.27 0.81
CA GLY A 79 2.05 4.85 -0.60
C GLY A 79 2.70 5.85 -1.56
N GLY A 80 2.80 5.45 -2.82
CA GLY A 80 3.45 6.26 -3.86
C GLY A 80 4.94 6.04 -3.97
N PHE A 81 5.69 6.16 -2.92
CA PHE A 81 7.15 6.08 -2.91
C PHE A 81 7.71 4.74 -3.39
N ARG A 82 8.77 4.84 -4.19
CA ARG A 82 9.54 3.71 -4.72
C ARG A 82 11.05 3.95 -4.68
N THR A 83 11.49 5.18 -4.48
CA THR A 83 12.90 5.56 -4.45
C THR A 83 13.25 6.14 -3.08
N VAL A 84 14.46 5.85 -2.61
CA VAL A 84 14.98 6.43 -1.35
C VAL A 84 15.18 7.93 -1.54
N GLU A 85 15.68 8.36 -2.71
CA GLU A 85 15.82 9.78 -3.05
C GLU A 85 14.50 10.56 -2.92
N GLY A 86 13.39 9.99 -3.46
CA GLY A 86 12.07 10.63 -3.33
C GLY A 86 11.58 10.72 -1.89
N MET A 87 11.83 9.68 -1.08
CA MET A 87 11.51 9.68 0.34
C MET A 87 12.33 10.71 1.13
N GLU A 88 13.64 10.76 0.92
CA GLU A 88 14.54 11.72 1.57
C GLU A 88 14.22 13.15 1.19
N THR A 89 13.91 13.40 -0.09
CA THR A 89 13.52 14.73 -0.56
C THR A 89 12.25 15.20 0.15
N ALA A 90 11.21 14.35 0.22
CA ALA A 90 9.96 14.67 0.88
C ALA A 90 10.12 15.01 2.38
N LEU A 91 11.02 14.31 3.07
CA LEU A 91 11.33 14.57 4.49
C LEU A 91 12.17 15.84 4.66
N ARG A 92 13.21 15.99 3.83
CA ARG A 92 14.16 17.13 3.90
C ARG A 92 13.48 18.47 3.61
N ASP A 93 12.56 18.49 2.66
CA ASP A 93 11.85 19.70 2.26
C ASP A 93 10.76 20.09 3.29
N GLY A 94 10.60 19.29 4.37
CA GLY A 94 9.70 19.59 5.48
C GLY A 94 8.21 19.41 5.18
N HIS A 95 7.90 18.79 4.06
CA HIS A 95 6.50 18.53 3.68
C HIS A 95 5.89 17.36 4.47
N LEU A 96 6.72 16.38 4.85
CA LEU A 96 6.36 15.19 5.61
C LEU A 96 7.29 14.99 6.80
N ASP A 97 6.77 14.33 7.82
CA ASP A 97 7.52 13.90 9.00
C ASP A 97 7.79 12.38 8.96
N ILE A 98 6.91 11.61 8.31
CA ILE A 98 6.99 10.15 8.25
C ILE A 98 6.63 9.64 6.85
N ILE A 99 7.39 8.66 6.36
CA ILE A 99 7.10 7.91 5.15
C ILE A 99 6.38 6.61 5.51
N GLY A 100 5.18 6.39 4.95
CA GLY A 100 4.42 5.18 5.09
C GLY A 100 4.60 4.23 3.90
N LEU A 101 4.93 2.98 4.17
CA LEU A 101 5.10 1.94 3.15
C LEU A 101 4.32 0.69 3.57
N ALA A 102 3.58 0.09 2.65
CA ALA A 102 2.86 -1.17 2.91
C ALA A 102 3.43 -2.32 2.08
N ARG A 103 3.18 -2.34 0.78
CA ARG A 103 3.60 -3.43 -0.13
C ARG A 103 5.10 -3.74 -0.10
N PRO A 104 6.02 -2.77 -0.01
CA PRO A 104 7.44 -3.08 0.10
C PRO A 104 7.78 -3.98 1.28
N PHE A 105 7.12 -3.84 2.45
CA PHE A 105 7.38 -4.66 3.62
C PHE A 105 6.97 -6.13 3.45
N SER A 106 6.06 -6.45 2.54
CA SER A 106 5.75 -7.84 2.22
C SER A 106 6.87 -8.56 1.45
N MET A 107 7.77 -7.77 0.83
CA MET A 107 8.93 -8.28 0.08
C MET A 107 10.24 -8.11 0.83
N TYR A 108 10.35 -7.08 1.62
CA TYR A 108 11.54 -6.71 2.37
C TYR A 108 11.16 -6.47 3.83
N PRO A 109 11.05 -7.52 4.67
CA PRO A 109 10.64 -7.37 6.07
C PRO A 109 11.63 -6.52 6.90
N ASP A 110 12.89 -6.48 6.49
CA ASP A 110 13.99 -5.70 7.05
C ASP A 110 14.24 -4.37 6.31
N LEU A 111 13.23 -3.90 5.55
CA LEU A 111 13.30 -2.77 4.63
C LEU A 111 13.97 -1.53 5.24
N ALA A 112 13.53 -1.11 6.41
CA ALA A 112 14.03 0.11 7.04
C ALA A 112 15.55 0.01 7.28
N ASN A 113 16.02 -1.10 7.85
CA ASN A 113 17.44 -1.31 8.09
C ASN A 113 18.25 -1.28 6.78
N ARG A 114 17.76 -1.93 5.73
CA ARG A 114 18.42 -1.98 4.43
C ARG A 114 18.49 -0.61 3.73
N VAL A 115 17.46 0.20 3.89
CA VAL A 115 17.47 1.58 3.40
C VAL A 115 18.49 2.41 4.17
N PHE A 116 18.47 2.36 5.51
CA PHE A 116 19.40 3.13 6.34
C PHE A 116 20.85 2.70 6.19
N ASN A 117 21.10 1.42 5.86
CA ASN A 117 22.43 0.93 5.55
C ASN A 117 22.89 1.23 4.10
N GLY A 118 22.06 1.88 3.26
CA GLY A 118 22.37 2.15 1.87
C GLY A 118 22.34 0.93 0.93
N GLU A 119 21.75 -0.18 1.39
CA GLU A 119 21.65 -1.42 0.62
C GLU A 119 20.53 -1.41 -0.42
N LEU A 120 19.54 -0.53 -0.24
CA LEU A 120 18.39 -0.37 -1.13
C LEU A 120 18.18 1.11 -1.47
N ASN A 121 18.26 1.43 -2.75
CA ASN A 121 17.96 2.76 -3.28
C ASN A 121 16.62 2.81 -4.03
N GLU A 122 16.11 1.64 -4.45
CA GLU A 122 14.83 1.51 -5.15
C GLU A 122 14.06 0.30 -4.61
N LEU A 123 12.77 0.49 -4.34
CA LEU A 123 11.86 -0.52 -3.81
C LEU A 123 11.13 -1.23 -4.95
N LYS A 124 11.70 -2.32 -5.45
CA LYS A 124 11.11 -3.15 -6.51
C LYS A 124 10.03 -4.05 -5.93
N VAL A 125 8.78 -3.67 -6.13
CA VAL A 125 7.61 -4.44 -5.69
C VAL A 125 6.91 -5.02 -6.90
N PRO A 126 6.84 -6.36 -7.04
CA PRO A 126 6.11 -7.00 -8.12
C PRO A 126 4.63 -6.59 -8.12
N THR A 127 4.04 -6.50 -9.30
CA THR A 127 2.60 -6.38 -9.46
C THR A 127 2.07 -7.74 -9.94
N ALA A 128 1.24 -8.35 -9.14
CA ALA A 128 0.66 -9.65 -9.46
C ALA A 128 -0.35 -9.54 -10.60
N LYS A 129 -0.24 -10.43 -11.59
CA LYS A 129 -1.15 -10.50 -12.73
C LYS A 129 -1.52 -11.94 -13.03
N THR A 130 -2.81 -12.16 -13.30
CA THR A 130 -3.34 -13.46 -13.73
C THR A 130 -3.15 -13.69 -15.23
N GLY A 131 -2.97 -12.61 -16.01
CA GLY A 131 -3.03 -12.61 -17.47
C GLY A 131 -4.45 -12.46 -18.02
N VAL A 132 -5.48 -12.50 -17.16
CA VAL A 132 -6.87 -12.26 -17.53
C VAL A 132 -7.23 -10.83 -17.22
N THR A 133 -7.36 -9.99 -18.25
CA THR A 133 -7.54 -8.54 -18.13
C THR A 133 -8.73 -8.15 -17.24
N ALA A 134 -9.84 -8.88 -17.31
CA ALA A 134 -11.02 -8.63 -16.50
C ALA A 134 -10.73 -8.78 -15.00
N ILE A 135 -9.99 -9.82 -14.62
CA ILE A 135 -9.59 -10.10 -13.23
C ILE A 135 -8.54 -9.09 -12.77
N ASP A 136 -7.53 -8.85 -13.61
CA ASP A 136 -6.44 -7.93 -13.27
C ASP A 136 -6.89 -6.47 -13.06
N ARG A 137 -8.01 -6.06 -13.69
CA ARG A 137 -8.62 -4.74 -13.52
C ARG A 137 -9.34 -4.56 -12.17
N MET A 138 -9.70 -5.62 -11.51
CA MET A 138 -10.43 -5.55 -10.23
C MET A 138 -9.57 -5.04 -9.06
N GLY A 139 -8.24 -5.07 -9.20
CA GLY A 139 -7.29 -4.54 -8.22
C GLY A 139 -7.05 -5.42 -6.98
N PHE A 140 -7.95 -6.36 -6.66
CA PHE A 140 -7.83 -7.21 -5.47
C PHE A 140 -6.75 -8.30 -5.59
N VAL A 141 -6.39 -8.70 -6.81
CA VAL A 141 -5.36 -9.73 -7.06
C VAL A 141 -4.01 -9.35 -6.43
N ASP A 142 -3.62 -8.09 -6.59
CA ASP A 142 -2.38 -7.57 -6.02
C ASP A 142 -2.41 -7.60 -4.49
N ILE A 143 -3.55 -7.29 -3.89
CA ILE A 143 -3.76 -7.36 -2.43
C ILE A 143 -3.60 -8.80 -1.95
N MET A 144 -4.34 -9.74 -2.55
CA MET A 144 -4.28 -11.17 -2.21
C MET A 144 -2.87 -11.73 -2.33
N TRP A 145 -2.13 -11.30 -3.37
CA TRP A 145 -0.76 -11.74 -3.58
C TRP A 145 0.16 -11.27 -2.44
N HIS A 146 0.05 -10.00 -2.03
CA HIS A 146 0.81 -9.48 -0.91
C HIS A 146 0.43 -10.12 0.43
N GLU A 147 -0.86 -10.45 0.64
CA GLU A 147 -1.31 -11.21 1.82
C GLU A 147 -0.66 -12.60 1.90
N VAL A 148 -0.53 -13.30 0.76
CA VAL A 148 0.18 -14.59 0.74
C VAL A 148 1.66 -14.41 1.07
N GLN A 149 2.33 -13.34 0.61
CA GLN A 149 3.71 -13.05 1.00
C GLN A 149 3.83 -12.83 2.51
N ILE A 150 2.91 -12.07 3.11
CA ILE A 150 2.88 -11.84 4.56
C ILE A 150 2.66 -13.15 5.33
N LYS A 151 1.75 -14.02 4.86
CA LYS A 151 1.57 -15.37 5.45
C LYS A 151 2.84 -16.21 5.38
N ARG A 152 3.56 -16.18 4.25
CA ARG A 152 4.85 -16.86 4.10
C ARG A 152 5.86 -16.36 5.13
N LEU A 153 5.97 -15.03 5.29
CA LEU A 153 6.84 -14.42 6.31
C LEU A 153 6.47 -14.89 7.73
N GLY A 154 5.17 -14.93 8.06
CA GLY A 154 4.69 -15.45 9.33
C GLY A 154 5.00 -16.93 9.58
N GLN A 155 5.31 -17.69 8.54
CA GLN A 155 5.75 -19.08 8.59
C GLN A 155 7.27 -19.23 8.55
N GLY A 156 8.03 -18.14 8.64
CA GLY A 156 9.50 -18.14 8.55
C GLY A 156 10.05 -18.35 7.12
N LEU A 157 9.18 -18.32 6.11
CA LEU A 157 9.57 -18.47 4.71
C LEU A 157 9.95 -17.10 4.10
N LYS A 158 10.88 -17.13 3.16
CA LYS A 158 11.23 -15.92 2.39
C LYS A 158 10.09 -15.54 1.44
N PRO A 159 9.90 -14.23 1.12
CA PRO A 159 9.03 -13.81 0.07
C PRO A 159 9.42 -14.43 -1.27
N ASP A 160 8.42 -14.74 -2.10
CA ASP A 160 8.63 -15.32 -3.42
C ASP A 160 8.13 -14.36 -4.51
N PRO A 161 9.02 -13.59 -5.15
CA PRO A 161 8.63 -12.64 -6.19
C PRO A 161 8.06 -13.31 -7.46
N LYS A 162 8.26 -14.62 -7.62
CA LYS A 162 7.76 -15.41 -8.75
C LYS A 162 6.44 -16.12 -8.45
N LEU A 163 5.87 -15.93 -7.26
CA LEU A 163 4.60 -16.55 -6.87
C LEU A 163 3.52 -16.20 -7.89
N SER A 164 2.82 -17.22 -8.40
CA SER A 164 1.72 -17.01 -9.33
C SER A 164 0.54 -16.29 -8.67
N ALA A 165 -0.04 -15.32 -9.39
CA ALA A 165 -1.26 -14.65 -8.96
C ALA A 165 -2.45 -15.61 -8.77
N TRP A 166 -2.51 -16.68 -9.55
CA TRP A 166 -3.53 -17.72 -9.39
C TRP A 166 -3.41 -18.46 -8.06
N ILE A 167 -2.19 -18.74 -7.60
CA ILE A 167 -1.97 -19.35 -6.28
C ILE A 167 -2.50 -18.41 -5.18
N ALA A 168 -2.31 -17.10 -5.31
CA ALA A 168 -2.84 -16.13 -4.36
C ALA A 168 -4.37 -16.14 -4.31
N ILE A 169 -5.03 -16.20 -5.47
CA ILE A 169 -6.50 -16.29 -5.57
C ILE A 169 -7.00 -17.57 -4.92
N VAL A 170 -6.43 -18.73 -5.28
CA VAL A 170 -6.84 -20.03 -4.74
C VAL A 170 -6.65 -20.11 -3.22
N ASN A 171 -5.54 -19.60 -2.69
CA ASN A 171 -5.29 -19.57 -1.24
C ASN A 171 -6.31 -18.70 -0.49
N ASN A 172 -6.71 -17.58 -1.07
CA ASN A 172 -7.71 -16.71 -0.45
C ASN A 172 -9.11 -17.31 -0.52
N LEU A 173 -9.51 -17.86 -1.69
CA LEU A 173 -10.80 -18.53 -1.85
C LEU A 173 -10.86 -19.81 -1.02
N GLY A 174 -9.80 -20.62 -0.98
CA GLY A 174 -9.71 -21.84 -0.18
C GLY A 174 -9.86 -21.57 1.31
N GLY A 175 -9.25 -20.48 1.83
CA GLY A 175 -9.44 -20.06 3.21
C GLY A 175 -10.87 -19.62 3.53
N THR A 176 -11.59 -19.04 2.58
CA THR A 176 -13.01 -18.66 2.71
C THR A 176 -13.93 -19.89 2.57
N LEU A 177 -13.67 -20.75 1.60
CA LEU A 177 -14.40 -22.01 1.39
C LEU A 177 -14.20 -23.00 2.56
N GLY A 178 -12.99 -23.09 3.11
CA GLY A 178 -12.71 -23.91 4.29
C GLY A 178 -13.44 -23.44 5.56
N LYS A 179 -13.73 -22.15 5.66
CA LYS A 179 -14.58 -21.60 6.74
C LYS A 179 -16.05 -21.84 6.52
N LEU A 180 -16.49 -21.90 5.25
CA LEU A 180 -17.90 -22.15 4.88
C LEU A 180 -18.22 -23.64 4.82
N LEU A 181 -17.23 -24.51 4.59
CA LEU A 181 -17.37 -25.96 4.46
C LEU A 181 -16.36 -26.68 5.38
N PRO A 182 -16.59 -26.68 6.73
CA PRO A 182 -15.67 -27.25 7.69
C PRO A 182 -15.43 -28.76 7.57
N SER A 183 -16.09 -29.45 6.65
CA SER A 183 -16.09 -30.91 6.51
C SER A 183 -15.27 -31.44 5.33
N ILE A 184 -14.52 -30.62 4.60
CA ILE A 184 -13.65 -31.11 3.53
C ILE A 184 -12.20 -31.17 4.02
N PRO A 185 -11.66 -32.35 4.39
CA PRO A 185 -10.35 -32.48 5.04
C PRO A 185 -9.14 -32.13 4.18
N PHE A 186 -9.32 -31.92 2.89
CA PHE A 186 -8.21 -31.79 1.93
C PHE A 186 -7.65 -30.36 1.80
N LEU A 187 -8.30 -29.34 2.39
CA LEU A 187 -7.87 -27.94 2.28
C LEU A 187 -7.35 -27.33 3.60
N SER A 188 -7.38 -28.06 4.69
CA SER A 188 -6.73 -27.69 5.93
C SER A 188 -5.28 -28.17 5.91
N GLY A 189 -4.38 -27.39 5.32
CA GLY A 189 -2.96 -27.60 5.44
C GLY A 189 -2.56 -27.59 6.92
N GLY A 190 -2.14 -28.75 7.44
CA GLY A 190 -1.94 -29.05 8.83
C GLY A 190 -1.06 -28.00 9.55
N SER A 191 -1.61 -27.45 10.60
CA SER A 191 -0.85 -26.97 11.74
C SER A 191 -0.22 -28.19 12.40
N ARG A 192 1.05 -28.51 12.09
CA ARG A 192 1.87 -29.31 12.99
C ARG A 192 2.51 -28.32 13.93
N GLY A 193 2.11 -28.44 15.20
CA GLY A 193 2.76 -27.77 16.28
C GLY A 193 4.23 -28.20 16.45
N PHE A 194 5.02 -27.23 16.83
CA PHE A 194 6.07 -27.32 17.86
C PHE A 194 6.22 -25.91 18.40
#